data_7cb091a4a529ad3a95ddf526f694bc27
#
_entry.id   7cb091a4a529ad3a95ddf526f694bc27
#
_cell.length_a   1.000
_cell.length_b   1.000
_cell.length_c   1.000
_cell.angle_alpha   90.00
_cell.angle_beta   90.00
_cell.angle_gamma   90.00
#
_symmetry.space_group_name_H-M   'P 1'
#
loop_
_entity.id
_entity.type
_entity.pdbx_description
1 polymer ?
#
loop_
_entity_poly.entity_id
_entity_poly.type
_entity_poly.pdbx_seq_one_letter_code
_entity_poly.pdbx_strand_id
1 'polypeptide(L)'
;MSYLRCTYLSVVLAGCFLATAAAQQPAASPVPVPKSIPPAADAPPVSVDNDFIHKQFGEEFTLLPNSMPFVRDIDGDGVDDFVIIARSRKPMLDAAEHNYKVIDPYYNFYGYGDPKLTATFGAEDLMEKNLVVLIIHGAGPDAWRSESPKAKFVIINLPLKRIFVRRLQLRKKQVNAIYAVEADASAGDSVVFWDGKQYKYQPIGTGAEE
;
A
#
# COMPACT_ATOMS: atom_id res chain seq x y z
N MET A 1 29.23 44.93 -41.68
CA MET A 1 28.05 45.70 -42.11
C MET A 1 27.04 45.53 -41.00
N SER A 2 27.15 46.28 -39.91
CA SER A 2 26.58 47.62 -39.67
C SER A 2 25.11 47.73 -40.04
N TYR A 3 24.26 47.82 -39.03
CA TYR A 3 23.39 48.95 -38.79
C TYR A 3 22.71 48.84 -37.39
N LEU A 4 23.14 49.73 -36.61
CA LEU A 4 22.71 50.40 -35.41
C LEU A 4 21.50 51.33 -35.68
N ARG A 5 20.47 51.39 -34.83
CA ARG A 5 19.58 52.54 -34.57
C ARG A 5 18.72 52.17 -33.36
N CYS A 6 18.92 52.70 -32.21
CA CYS A 6 18.88 54.02 -31.59
C CYS A 6 17.49 54.70 -31.58
N THR A 7 17.06 54.97 -30.32
CA THR A 7 16.16 56.03 -29.80
C THR A 7 14.66 55.90 -30.03
N TYR A 8 13.82 56.00 -28.98
CA TYR A 8 13.41 57.24 -28.32
C TYR A 8 12.85 57.02 -26.91
N LEU A 9 13.32 57.84 -26.03
CA LEU A 9 12.91 58.16 -24.69
C LEU A 9 11.64 59.04 -24.77
N SER A 10 10.55 58.74 -24.05
CA SER A 10 9.51 59.70 -23.74
C SER A 10 9.03 59.51 -22.30
N VAL A 11 9.48 60.44 -21.49
CA VAL A 11 8.99 60.74 -20.14
C VAL A 11 7.69 61.53 -20.29
N VAL A 12 6.60 61.06 -19.71
CA VAL A 12 5.45 61.90 -19.40
C VAL A 12 5.11 61.76 -17.94
N LEU A 13 5.34 62.85 -17.25
CA LEU A 13 4.98 63.12 -15.85
C LEU A 13 3.59 63.76 -15.87
N ALA A 14 2.62 63.22 -15.15
CA ALA A 14 1.45 63.96 -14.61
C ALA A 14 0.64 63.03 -13.71
N GLY A 15 0.60 63.33 -12.45
CA GLY A 15 -0.50 63.99 -11.78
C GLY A 15 -1.09 63.09 -10.73
N CYS A 16 -0.81 63.44 -9.48
CA CYS A 16 -1.44 62.92 -8.27
C CYS A 16 -2.97 63.09 -8.28
N PHE A 17 -3.70 62.03 -8.00
CA PHE A 17 -4.98 62.12 -7.30
C PHE A 17 -5.06 61.00 -6.27
N LEU A 18 -4.90 61.39 -5.00
CA LEU A 18 -5.22 60.56 -3.84
C LEU A 18 -6.76 60.52 -3.68
N ALA A 19 -7.37 59.44 -4.08
CA ALA A 19 -8.73 59.11 -3.70
C ALA A 19 -8.66 57.95 -2.71
N THR A 20 -8.82 58.25 -1.42
CA THR A 20 -9.03 57.26 -0.36
C THR A 20 -10.44 56.69 -0.49
N ALA A 21 -10.56 55.59 -1.19
CA ALA A 21 -11.77 54.74 -1.16
C ALA A 21 -11.65 53.83 0.06
N ALA A 22 -12.48 54.11 1.07
CA ALA A 22 -12.70 53.19 2.16
C ALA A 22 -13.36 51.92 1.61
N ALA A 23 -12.57 50.85 1.46
CA ALA A 23 -13.08 49.55 1.08
C ALA A 23 -13.86 48.98 2.30
N GLN A 24 -15.18 48.98 2.21
CA GLN A 24 -16.04 48.19 3.06
C GLN A 24 -15.74 46.71 2.80
N GLN A 25 -15.16 46.06 3.75
CA GLN A 25 -14.92 44.63 3.76
C GLN A 25 -16.28 43.91 3.82
N PRO A 26 -16.64 43.08 2.84
CA PRO A 26 -17.87 42.32 2.94
C PRO A 26 -17.78 41.36 4.13
N ALA A 27 -18.81 41.39 4.98
CA ALA A 27 -18.94 40.45 6.09
C ALA A 27 -18.83 39.02 5.57
N ALA A 28 -17.83 38.30 6.05
CA ALA A 28 -17.64 36.88 5.75
C ALA A 28 -18.89 36.12 6.20
N SER A 29 -19.58 35.50 5.27
CA SER A 29 -20.65 34.55 5.57
C SER A 29 -20.09 33.42 6.42
N PRO A 30 -20.78 32.97 7.48
CA PRO A 30 -20.31 31.87 8.31
C PRO A 30 -20.15 30.61 7.44
N VAL A 31 -18.92 30.12 7.36
CA VAL A 31 -18.60 28.83 6.76
C VAL A 31 -19.37 27.76 7.54
N PRO A 32 -20.18 26.90 6.89
CA PRO A 32 -20.83 25.83 7.62
C PRO A 32 -19.78 24.91 8.22
N VAL A 33 -19.76 24.84 9.55
CA VAL A 33 -18.92 23.90 10.29
C VAL A 33 -19.30 22.50 9.84
N PRO A 34 -18.36 21.67 9.35
CA PRO A 34 -18.68 20.31 8.99
C PRO A 34 -19.21 19.61 10.23
N LYS A 35 -20.44 19.10 10.13
CA LYS A 35 -21.07 18.29 11.16
C LYS A 35 -20.14 17.11 11.41
N SER A 36 -19.51 17.06 12.58
CA SER A 36 -18.74 15.92 13.01
C SER A 36 -19.66 14.70 12.95
N ILE A 37 -19.35 13.77 12.06
CA ILE A 37 -19.98 12.45 12.05
C ILE A 37 -19.60 11.80 13.38
N PRO A 38 -20.58 11.36 14.20
CA PRO A 38 -20.26 10.63 15.42
C PRO A 38 -19.39 9.43 15.06
N PRO A 39 -18.37 9.08 15.87
CA PRO A 39 -17.65 7.83 15.67
C PRO A 39 -18.68 6.70 15.59
N ALA A 40 -18.58 5.86 14.58
CA ALA A 40 -19.40 4.66 14.47
C ALA A 40 -19.30 3.91 15.80
N ALA A 41 -20.45 3.60 16.39
CA ALA A 41 -20.53 2.90 17.65
C ALA A 41 -19.68 1.63 17.60
N ASP A 42 -18.90 1.41 18.65
CA ASP A 42 -17.97 0.32 18.88
C ASP A 42 -18.55 -1.05 18.45
N ALA A 43 -18.34 -1.43 17.22
CA ALA A 43 -18.32 -2.84 16.89
C ALA A 43 -17.13 -3.45 17.65
N PRO A 44 -17.29 -4.58 18.35
CA PRO A 44 -16.21 -5.21 19.06
C PRO A 44 -15.03 -5.38 18.09
N PRO A 45 -13.80 -5.09 18.55
CA PRO A 45 -12.64 -5.24 17.67
C PRO A 45 -12.63 -6.67 17.13
N VAL A 46 -12.70 -6.82 15.80
CA VAL A 46 -12.59 -8.13 15.17
C VAL A 46 -11.21 -8.64 15.53
N SER A 47 -11.16 -9.68 16.37
CA SER A 47 -9.92 -10.35 16.68
C SER A 47 -9.40 -11.00 15.39
N VAL A 48 -8.12 -10.79 15.11
CA VAL A 48 -7.46 -11.48 14.00
C VAL A 48 -6.92 -12.80 14.55
N ASP A 49 -7.70 -13.83 14.36
CA ASP A 49 -7.43 -15.22 14.76
C ASP A 49 -7.58 -16.17 13.57
N ASN A 50 -7.39 -17.46 13.80
CA ASN A 50 -7.57 -18.45 12.75
C ASN A 50 -9.01 -18.49 12.22
N ASP A 51 -10.02 -18.26 13.06
CA ASP A 51 -11.41 -18.26 12.62
C ASP A 51 -11.68 -17.14 11.61
N PHE A 52 -11.10 -15.94 11.85
CA PHE A 52 -11.13 -14.86 10.87
C PHE A 52 -10.43 -15.25 9.57
N ILE A 53 -9.25 -15.87 9.66
CA ILE A 53 -8.49 -16.26 8.45
C ILE A 53 -9.23 -17.35 7.68
N HIS A 54 -9.77 -18.37 8.37
CA HIS A 54 -10.55 -19.42 7.73
C HIS A 54 -11.80 -18.87 7.03
N LYS A 55 -12.50 -17.92 7.65
CA LYS A 55 -13.63 -17.25 7.02
C LYS A 55 -13.22 -16.51 5.75
N GLN A 56 -12.04 -15.90 5.72
CA GLN A 56 -11.60 -15.05 4.59
C GLN A 56 -10.88 -15.82 3.49
N PHE A 57 -10.11 -16.84 3.85
CA PHE A 57 -9.19 -17.53 2.92
C PHE A 57 -9.36 -19.05 2.87
N GLY A 58 -10.09 -19.66 3.81
CA GLY A 58 -10.27 -21.12 3.90
C GLY A 58 -9.39 -21.79 4.94
N GLU A 59 -9.69 -23.06 5.20
CA GLU A 59 -9.09 -23.88 6.27
C GLU A 59 -7.60 -24.22 6.03
N GLU A 60 -7.11 -24.07 4.81
CA GLU A 60 -5.73 -24.38 4.45
C GLU A 60 -4.72 -23.35 5.00
N PHE A 61 -5.18 -22.26 5.62
CA PHE A 61 -4.34 -21.20 6.14
C PHE A 61 -4.34 -21.20 7.67
N THR A 62 -3.13 -21.08 8.24
CA THR A 62 -2.95 -21.02 9.70
C THR A 62 -2.03 -19.86 10.05
N LEU A 63 -2.42 -19.05 11.01
CA LEU A 63 -1.60 -17.95 11.51
C LEU A 63 -0.35 -18.46 12.20
N LEU A 64 0.73 -17.71 12.07
CA LEU A 64 1.91 -17.92 12.89
C LEU A 64 1.63 -17.49 14.34
N PRO A 65 2.22 -18.17 15.35
CA PRO A 65 2.11 -17.72 16.73
C PRO A 65 2.54 -16.27 16.88
N ASN A 66 1.75 -15.48 17.59
CA ASN A 66 1.99 -14.05 17.82
C ASN A 66 2.09 -13.18 16.55
N SER A 67 1.57 -13.65 15.43
CA SER A 67 1.49 -12.85 14.21
C SER A 67 0.52 -11.71 14.41
N MET A 68 0.97 -10.51 14.12
CA MET A 68 0.11 -9.30 14.14
C MET A 68 -0.08 -8.76 12.73
N PRO A 69 -1.29 -8.32 12.39
CA PRO A 69 -1.53 -7.73 11.09
C PRO A 69 -0.92 -6.33 10.96
N PHE A 70 -0.53 -6.00 9.76
CA PHE A 70 -0.29 -4.63 9.35
C PHE A 70 -1.55 -4.08 8.70
N VAL A 71 -2.04 -2.96 9.21
CA VAL A 71 -3.21 -2.27 8.68
C VAL A 71 -2.77 -0.94 8.12
N ARG A 72 -2.82 -0.80 6.81
CA ARG A 72 -2.41 0.38 6.03
C ARG A 72 -3.09 0.35 4.66
N ASP A 73 -3.32 1.49 4.08
CA ASP A 73 -3.71 1.66 2.67
C ASP A 73 -2.55 1.23 1.76
N ILE A 74 -2.60 0.01 1.22
CA ILE A 74 -1.56 -0.59 0.37
C ILE A 74 -1.79 -0.26 -1.11
N ASP A 75 -3.05 -0.20 -1.54
CA ASP A 75 -3.40 0.02 -2.94
C ASP A 75 -3.57 1.49 -3.32
N GLY A 76 -3.56 2.40 -2.34
CA GLY A 76 -3.55 3.85 -2.52
C GLY A 76 -4.93 4.43 -2.77
N ASP A 77 -6.01 3.77 -2.34
CA ASP A 77 -7.39 4.23 -2.52
C ASP A 77 -7.94 5.01 -1.30
N GLY A 78 -7.17 5.10 -0.23
CA GLY A 78 -7.52 5.80 1.00
C GLY A 78 -8.28 4.95 2.01
N VAL A 79 -8.48 3.66 1.75
CA VAL A 79 -9.10 2.69 2.65
C VAL A 79 -8.02 1.80 3.27
N ASP A 80 -8.19 1.45 4.54
CA ASP A 80 -7.23 0.57 5.22
C ASP A 80 -7.35 -0.87 4.70
N ASP A 81 -6.21 -1.41 4.28
CA ASP A 81 -6.00 -2.79 3.89
C ASP A 81 -5.36 -3.59 5.03
N PHE A 82 -5.34 -4.89 4.86
CA PHE A 82 -4.83 -5.85 5.83
C PHE A 82 -3.72 -6.70 5.20
N VAL A 83 -2.64 -6.90 5.93
CA VAL A 83 -1.51 -7.75 5.52
C VAL A 83 -1.04 -8.57 6.71
N ILE A 84 -0.92 -9.89 6.54
CA ILE A 84 -0.40 -10.79 7.58
C ILE A 84 0.36 -11.96 6.96
N ILE A 85 1.30 -12.55 7.72
CA ILE A 85 1.94 -13.82 7.36
C ILE A 85 1.10 -14.98 7.92
N ALA A 86 0.92 -15.99 7.09
CA ALA A 86 0.32 -17.26 7.47
C ALA A 86 1.10 -18.44 6.89
N ARG A 87 0.72 -19.65 7.25
CA ARG A 87 1.16 -20.89 6.63
C ARG A 87 0.05 -21.47 5.78
N SER A 88 0.42 -22.03 4.62
CA SER A 88 -0.45 -22.88 3.84
C SER A 88 0.37 -23.89 3.06
N ARG A 89 -0.07 -25.13 3.01
CA ARG A 89 0.53 -26.18 2.15
C ARG A 89 -0.12 -26.25 0.78
N LYS A 90 -1.34 -25.74 0.67
CA LYS A 90 -2.15 -25.81 -0.55
C LYS A 90 -2.87 -24.48 -0.82
N PRO A 91 -2.11 -23.41 -1.02
CA PRO A 91 -2.68 -22.06 -1.13
C PRO A 91 -3.65 -21.85 -2.29
N MET A 92 -3.77 -22.82 -3.20
CA MET A 92 -4.66 -22.76 -4.35
C MET A 92 -6.02 -23.41 -4.09
N LEU A 93 -6.14 -24.24 -3.03
CA LEU A 93 -7.28 -25.16 -2.88
C LEU A 93 -8.61 -24.41 -2.78
N ASP A 94 -8.68 -23.40 -1.93
CA ASP A 94 -9.92 -22.70 -1.60
C ASP A 94 -10.06 -21.36 -2.34
N ALA A 95 -9.19 -21.11 -3.33
CA ALA A 95 -9.11 -19.82 -4.01
C ALA A 95 -10.41 -19.37 -4.69
N ALA A 96 -11.11 -20.30 -5.32
CA ALA A 96 -12.38 -20.01 -6.00
C ALA A 96 -13.53 -19.80 -4.99
N GLU A 97 -13.60 -20.60 -3.94
CA GLU A 97 -14.64 -20.54 -2.92
C GLU A 97 -14.55 -19.24 -2.11
N HIS A 98 -13.36 -18.89 -1.68
CA HIS A 98 -13.11 -17.68 -0.89
C HIS A 98 -12.77 -16.44 -1.72
N ASN A 99 -12.84 -16.54 -3.05
CA ASN A 99 -12.62 -15.42 -3.98
C ASN A 99 -11.32 -14.65 -3.71
N TYR A 100 -10.19 -15.34 -3.60
CA TYR A 100 -8.88 -14.73 -3.54
C TYR A 100 -8.03 -15.14 -4.74
N LYS A 101 -7.03 -14.31 -5.04
CA LYS A 101 -6.05 -14.57 -6.11
C LYS A 101 -4.72 -14.99 -5.52
N VAL A 102 -4.23 -16.14 -5.95
CA VAL A 102 -2.86 -16.55 -5.64
C VAL A 102 -1.92 -15.92 -6.65
N ILE A 103 -0.89 -15.26 -6.16
CA ILE A 103 0.07 -14.52 -6.97
C ILE A 103 1.50 -14.82 -6.54
N ASP A 104 2.40 -14.78 -7.50
CA ASP A 104 3.82 -15.02 -7.31
C ASP A 104 4.65 -13.89 -7.93
N PRO A 105 4.73 -12.73 -7.27
CA PRO A 105 5.47 -11.60 -7.79
C PRO A 105 6.98 -11.85 -7.85
N TYR A 106 7.51 -12.75 -7.00
CA TYR A 106 8.92 -13.15 -7.00
C TYR A 106 9.30 -13.90 -8.28
N TYR A 107 8.61 -14.99 -8.59
CA TYR A 107 8.88 -15.73 -9.83
C TYR A 107 8.56 -14.92 -11.08
N ASN A 108 7.52 -14.09 -11.04
CA ASN A 108 7.22 -13.19 -12.15
C ASN A 108 8.37 -12.20 -12.42
N PHE A 109 9.06 -11.73 -11.39
CA PHE A 109 10.20 -10.83 -11.53
C PHE A 109 11.38 -11.53 -12.24
N TYR A 110 11.65 -12.79 -11.87
CA TYR A 110 12.73 -13.57 -12.49
C TYR A 110 12.32 -14.29 -13.77
N GLY A 111 11.09 -14.13 -14.23
CA GLY A 111 10.62 -14.74 -15.49
C GLY A 111 10.16 -16.20 -15.40
N TYR A 112 9.98 -16.72 -14.18
CA TYR A 112 9.50 -18.09 -13.95
C TYR A 112 8.00 -18.21 -13.68
N GLY A 113 7.26 -17.15 -13.82
CA GLY A 113 5.91 -16.86 -13.35
C GLY A 113 4.78 -17.85 -13.60
N ASP A 114 4.89 -19.09 -13.12
CA ASP A 114 3.73 -19.98 -12.99
C ASP A 114 3.37 -20.20 -11.52
N PRO A 115 2.30 -19.55 -11.00
CA PRO A 115 1.87 -19.71 -9.61
C PRO A 115 1.40 -21.14 -9.27
N LYS A 116 1.21 -22.00 -10.27
CA LYS A 116 0.89 -23.42 -10.08
C LYS A 116 2.11 -24.26 -9.75
N LEU A 117 3.30 -23.76 -10.06
CA LEU A 117 4.54 -24.38 -9.66
C LEU A 117 4.81 -24.02 -8.20
N THR A 118 4.11 -24.66 -7.30
CA THR A 118 4.27 -24.54 -5.84
C THR A 118 5.55 -25.20 -5.33
N ALA A 119 6.62 -25.19 -6.12
CA ALA A 119 7.90 -25.60 -5.63
C ALA A 119 8.26 -24.72 -4.43
N THR A 120 8.59 -25.34 -3.33
CA THR A 120 9.16 -24.67 -2.17
C THR A 120 10.48 -24.06 -2.61
N PHE A 121 10.44 -22.78 -2.96
CA PHE A 121 11.61 -22.03 -3.30
C PHE A 121 12.00 -21.19 -2.07
N GLY A 122 13.24 -21.11 -1.78
CA GLY A 122 13.78 -20.21 -0.77
C GLY A 122 14.30 -20.91 0.47
N ALA A 123 13.62 -20.83 1.57
CA ALA A 123 14.18 -21.23 2.85
C ALA A 123 14.47 -22.74 2.95
N GLU A 124 15.69 -23.11 3.29
CA GLU A 124 16.06 -24.49 3.64
C GLU A 124 15.48 -24.90 4.99
N ASP A 125 15.20 -23.92 5.86
CA ASP A 125 14.59 -24.13 7.17
C ASP A 125 13.13 -24.58 7.04
N LEU A 126 12.80 -25.70 7.69
CA LEU A 126 11.44 -26.24 7.74
C LEU A 126 10.43 -25.26 8.36
N MET A 127 10.88 -24.39 9.26
CA MET A 127 10.04 -23.39 9.92
C MET A 127 9.57 -22.29 8.96
N GLU A 128 10.35 -22.02 7.91
CA GLU A 128 10.06 -20.97 6.93
C GLU A 128 9.37 -21.50 5.67
N LYS A 129 9.29 -22.84 5.51
CA LYS A 129 8.57 -23.45 4.41
C LYS A 129 7.06 -23.19 4.51
N ASN A 130 6.43 -22.99 3.36
CA ASN A 130 5.00 -22.75 3.22
C ASN A 130 4.50 -21.44 3.85
N LEU A 131 5.39 -20.46 4.06
CA LEU A 131 4.96 -19.12 4.42
C LEU A 131 4.33 -18.43 3.23
N VAL A 132 3.23 -17.76 3.50
CA VAL A 132 2.48 -16.95 2.53
C VAL A 132 2.14 -15.61 3.14
N VAL A 133 1.95 -14.59 2.30
CA VAL A 133 1.43 -13.31 2.76
C VAL A 133 -0.01 -13.18 2.30
N LEU A 134 -0.91 -13.04 3.27
CA LEU A 134 -2.33 -12.79 3.04
C LEU A 134 -2.59 -11.30 2.99
N ILE A 135 -3.38 -10.87 2.01
CA ILE A 135 -3.71 -9.46 1.82
C ILE A 135 -5.22 -9.35 1.56
N ILE A 136 -5.85 -8.39 2.25
CA ILE A 136 -7.22 -7.97 1.97
C ILE A 136 -7.18 -6.50 1.61
N HIS A 137 -7.60 -6.15 0.40
CA HIS A 137 -7.88 -4.76 0.05
C HIS A 137 -9.25 -4.39 0.59
N GLY A 138 -9.28 -3.37 1.42
CA GLY A 138 -10.48 -2.91 2.10
C GLY A 138 -11.52 -2.32 1.16
N ALA A 139 -12.74 -2.21 1.64
CA ALA A 139 -13.84 -1.57 0.93
C ALA A 139 -14.76 -0.81 1.89
N GLY A 140 -15.10 0.41 1.54
CA GLY A 140 -16.06 1.22 2.29
C GLY A 140 -15.62 1.55 3.72
N PRO A 141 -16.56 1.86 4.63
CA PRO A 141 -16.26 2.30 5.99
C PRO A 141 -15.69 1.19 6.87
N ASP A 142 -15.99 -0.07 6.59
CA ASP A 142 -15.50 -1.22 7.35
C ASP A 142 -14.09 -1.65 6.92
N ALA A 143 -13.57 -1.04 5.85
CA ALA A 143 -12.24 -1.27 5.31
C ALA A 143 -11.97 -2.78 5.08
N TRP A 144 -10.86 -3.32 5.57
CA TRP A 144 -10.51 -4.74 5.44
C TRP A 144 -11.45 -5.70 6.20
N ARG A 145 -12.28 -5.18 7.12
CA ARG A 145 -13.30 -5.95 7.86
C ARG A 145 -14.59 -6.15 7.09
N SER A 146 -14.72 -5.49 5.94
CA SER A 146 -15.90 -5.61 5.09
C SER A 146 -16.19 -7.08 4.76
N GLU A 147 -17.45 -7.48 4.79
CA GLU A 147 -17.88 -8.80 4.31
C GLU A 147 -17.61 -8.99 2.81
N SER A 148 -17.53 -7.88 2.09
CA SER A 148 -17.23 -7.85 0.65
C SER A 148 -16.04 -6.92 0.39
N PRO A 149 -14.81 -7.36 0.70
CA PRO A 149 -13.62 -6.58 0.44
C PRO A 149 -13.40 -6.40 -1.07
N LYS A 150 -12.67 -5.36 -1.44
CA LYS A 150 -12.38 -5.02 -2.83
C LYS A 150 -11.65 -6.14 -3.57
N ALA A 151 -10.65 -6.73 -2.92
CA ALA A 151 -9.91 -7.88 -3.44
C ALA A 151 -9.17 -8.60 -2.31
N LYS A 152 -8.86 -9.88 -2.54
CA LYS A 152 -8.02 -10.68 -1.65
C LYS A 152 -6.90 -11.32 -2.45
N PHE A 153 -5.70 -11.37 -1.85
CA PHE A 153 -4.51 -11.94 -2.49
C PHE A 153 -3.74 -12.84 -1.51
N VAL A 154 -3.15 -13.87 -2.06
CA VAL A 154 -2.21 -14.75 -1.38
C VAL A 154 -0.90 -14.70 -2.15
N ILE A 155 0.15 -14.13 -1.56
CA ILE A 155 1.50 -14.14 -2.14
C ILE A 155 2.19 -15.41 -1.70
N ILE A 156 2.69 -16.17 -2.68
CA ILE A 156 3.46 -17.41 -2.50
C ILE A 156 4.92 -17.23 -2.93
N ASN A 157 5.77 -18.17 -2.54
CA ASN A 157 7.20 -18.26 -2.94
C ASN A 157 8.05 -17.02 -2.62
N LEU A 158 7.54 -16.11 -1.79
CA LEU A 158 8.34 -14.98 -1.35
C LEU A 158 9.33 -15.45 -0.27
N PRO A 159 10.64 -15.32 -0.48
CA PRO A 159 11.62 -15.63 0.55
C PRO A 159 11.43 -14.68 1.72
N LEU A 160 11.02 -15.20 2.88
CA LEU A 160 10.81 -14.36 4.05
C LEU A 160 10.85 -15.15 5.37
N LYS A 161 11.32 -14.51 6.42
CA LYS A 161 11.13 -14.86 7.84
C LYS A 161 10.10 -13.95 8.49
N ARG A 162 10.09 -12.69 8.10
CA ARG A 162 9.18 -11.67 8.61
C ARG A 162 8.90 -10.62 7.55
N ILE A 163 7.82 -9.88 7.76
CA ILE A 163 7.50 -8.72 6.93
C ILE A 163 7.33 -7.48 7.81
N PHE A 164 7.41 -6.32 7.18
CA PHE A 164 6.90 -5.06 7.72
C PHE A 164 6.35 -4.21 6.59
N VAL A 165 5.47 -3.27 6.93
CA VAL A 165 4.89 -2.35 5.96
C VAL A 165 5.45 -0.96 6.19
N ARG A 166 6.07 -0.37 5.15
CA ARG A 166 6.64 0.99 5.17
C ARG A 166 6.33 1.71 3.87
N ARG A 167 6.51 3.01 3.90
CA ARG A 167 6.44 3.83 2.69
C ARG A 167 7.63 3.55 1.78
N LEU A 168 7.32 3.34 0.50
CA LEU A 168 8.28 3.20 -0.58
C LEU A 168 8.15 4.41 -1.50
N GLN A 169 9.28 5.06 -1.80
CA GLN A 169 9.33 6.14 -2.78
C GLN A 169 9.47 5.52 -4.17
N LEU A 170 8.44 5.60 -4.96
CA LEU A 170 8.50 5.37 -6.40
C LEU A 170 8.78 6.70 -7.10
N ARG A 171 9.21 6.67 -8.37
CA ARG A 171 9.67 7.90 -9.08
C ARG A 171 8.77 9.12 -8.90
N LYS A 172 7.44 8.94 -8.90
CA LYS A 172 6.47 10.05 -8.86
C LYS A 172 5.47 9.97 -7.72
N LYS A 173 5.46 8.89 -6.94
CA LYS A 173 4.49 8.69 -5.86
C LYS A 173 5.11 7.92 -4.71
N GLN A 174 4.55 8.10 -3.52
CA GLN A 174 4.79 7.23 -2.38
C GLN A 174 3.66 6.20 -2.29
N VAL A 175 4.01 4.97 -1.96
CA VAL A 175 3.06 3.88 -1.70
C VAL A 175 3.45 3.17 -0.41
N ASN A 176 2.50 2.55 0.25
CA ASN A 176 2.84 1.59 1.30
C ASN A 176 3.23 0.26 0.63
N ALA A 177 4.32 -0.32 1.06
CA ALA A 177 4.87 -1.53 0.48
C ALA A 177 5.22 -2.54 1.55
N ILE A 178 5.19 -3.81 1.19
CA ILE A 178 5.49 -4.94 2.05
C ILE A 178 6.97 -5.27 1.86
N TYR A 179 7.77 -5.07 2.90
CA TYR A 179 9.18 -5.44 2.93
C TYR A 179 9.32 -6.85 3.49
N ALA A 180 9.99 -7.71 2.77
CA ALA A 180 10.33 -9.05 3.21
C ALA A 180 11.76 -9.09 3.72
N VAL A 181 11.96 -9.77 4.85
CA VAL A 181 13.26 -9.99 5.48
C VAL A 181 13.55 -11.48 5.43
N GLU A 182 14.61 -11.86 4.75
CA GLU A 182 15.02 -13.26 4.54
C GLU A 182 15.95 -13.76 5.67
N ALA A 183 16.81 -12.89 6.18
CA ALA A 183 17.76 -13.17 7.24
C ALA A 183 17.52 -12.28 8.47
N ASP A 184 18.39 -12.33 9.45
CA ASP A 184 18.30 -11.48 10.66
C ASP A 184 18.70 -10.01 10.40
N ALA A 185 18.55 -9.55 9.16
CA ALA A 185 18.80 -8.18 8.77
C ALA A 185 17.76 -7.22 9.38
N SER A 186 18.18 -6.01 9.70
CA SER A 186 17.31 -4.96 10.21
C SER A 186 16.54 -4.24 9.10
N ALA A 187 17.03 -4.30 7.87
CA ALA A 187 16.42 -3.77 6.67
C ALA A 187 15.80 -4.90 5.85
N GLY A 188 14.75 -4.64 5.10
CA GLY A 188 14.18 -5.63 4.19
C GLY A 188 15.15 -5.98 3.07
N ASP A 189 15.20 -7.24 2.68
CA ASP A 189 16.03 -7.71 1.58
C ASP A 189 15.31 -7.52 0.23
N SER A 190 14.00 -7.47 0.28
CA SER A 190 13.16 -7.25 -0.88
C SER A 190 11.87 -6.50 -0.52
N VAL A 191 11.19 -6.00 -1.53
CA VAL A 191 9.93 -5.27 -1.37
C VAL A 191 8.90 -5.75 -2.38
N VAL A 192 7.66 -5.89 -1.92
CA VAL A 192 6.49 -6.13 -2.75
C VAL A 192 5.54 -4.96 -2.62
N PHE A 193 5.11 -4.39 -3.74
CA PHE A 193 4.26 -3.20 -3.77
C PHE A 193 3.19 -3.30 -4.85
N TRP A 194 2.08 -2.60 -4.62
CA TRP A 194 1.00 -2.47 -5.60
C TRP A 194 1.30 -1.35 -6.60
N ASP A 195 1.32 -1.68 -7.89
CA ASP A 195 1.61 -0.69 -8.94
C ASP A 195 0.36 0.06 -9.45
N GLY A 196 -0.81 -0.32 -8.96
CA GLY A 196 -2.13 0.13 -9.38
C GLY A 196 -2.92 -0.93 -10.16
N LYS A 197 -2.28 -2.05 -10.52
CA LYS A 197 -2.89 -3.17 -11.25
C LYS A 197 -2.52 -4.54 -10.69
N GLN A 198 -1.30 -4.69 -10.20
CA GLN A 198 -0.77 -5.94 -9.70
C GLN A 198 0.33 -5.70 -8.67
N TYR A 199 0.64 -6.72 -7.90
CA TYR A 199 1.80 -6.72 -7.02
C TYR A 199 3.08 -6.95 -7.81
N LYS A 200 4.10 -6.14 -7.52
CA LYS A 200 5.44 -6.20 -8.10
C LYS A 200 6.45 -6.53 -7.02
N TYR A 201 7.40 -7.38 -7.34
CA TYR A 201 8.56 -7.66 -6.52
C TYR A 201 9.76 -6.81 -6.99
N GLN A 202 10.59 -6.40 -6.05
CA GLN A 202 11.87 -5.76 -6.32
C GLN A 202 12.87 -6.14 -5.23
N PRO A 203 14.03 -6.69 -5.56
CA PRO A 203 15.11 -6.87 -4.59
C PRO A 203 15.64 -5.50 -4.15
N ILE A 204 15.98 -5.39 -2.87
CA ILE A 204 16.66 -4.22 -2.32
C ILE A 204 18.12 -4.66 -2.19
N GLY A 205 18.99 -4.13 -3.04
CA GLY A 205 20.40 -4.47 -2.98
C GLY A 205 20.99 -4.08 -1.62
N THR A 206 21.85 -4.95 -1.08
CA THR A 206 22.70 -4.66 0.09
C THR A 206 23.85 -3.72 -0.27
N GLY A 207 23.68 -2.90 -1.28
CA GLY A 207 24.71 -2.08 -1.87
C GLY A 207 24.36 -0.61 -1.90
N ALA A 208 25.23 0.14 -1.25
CA ALA A 208 25.47 1.56 -1.29
C ALA A 208 24.74 2.41 -0.23
N GLU A 209 25.22 2.27 1.00
CA GLU A 209 25.54 3.49 1.72
C GLU A 209 26.78 4.09 1.02
N GLU A 210 26.55 5.08 0.15
CA GLU A 210 27.52 6.11 -0.22
C GLU A 210 27.00 7.46 0.20
#